data_a9f2ae0676afdb870753bc13d2656928
#
_entry.id   a9f2ae0676afdb870753bc13d2656928
#
_cell.length_a   1.000
_cell.length_b   1.000
_cell.length_c   1.000
_cell.angle_alpha   90.00
_cell.angle_beta   90.00
_cell.angle_gamma   90.00
#
_symmetry.space_group_name_H-M   'P 1'
#
loop_
_entity.id
_entity.type
_entity.pdbx_description
1 polymer ?
#
loop_
_entity_poly.entity_id
_entity_poly.type
_entity_poly.pdbx_seq_one_letter_code
_entity_poly.pdbx_strand_id
1 'polypeptide(L)'
;MHHANLLIGTKEWALNQIPESERTEGVDVLHHAYDRMSVVHARSLVYETGLRPVARTHRTFILACDSILHEAQNTLLKLFEEPNNHTVFYLILPRRDMLLPTLRSRLNLLGEEERTAEKKLFTEFLQLRYAERLVLISERLGAEDYEWMSEIVRGLAEYAHTKKDTMLIRDVLMLESYIYMNGSSKKMLLEHIALTL
;
A
#
# COMPACT_ATOMS: atom_id res chain seq x y z
N MET A 1 -6.09 6.98 -23.42
CA MET A 1 -5.87 7.06 -21.96
C MET A 1 -6.24 5.71 -21.39
N HIS A 2 -5.43 5.12 -20.51
CA HIS A 2 -5.79 3.84 -19.90
C HIS A 2 -6.91 4.09 -18.88
N HIS A 3 -7.95 3.24 -18.87
CA HIS A 3 -9.12 3.46 -18.03
C HIS A 3 -8.91 3.14 -16.55
N ALA A 4 -7.93 2.29 -16.22
CA ALA A 4 -7.61 1.89 -14.85
C ALA A 4 -6.13 2.12 -14.56
N ASN A 5 -5.84 3.07 -13.70
CA ASN A 5 -4.50 3.54 -13.38
C ASN A 5 -4.18 3.22 -11.92
N LEU A 6 -2.91 2.90 -11.65
CA LEU A 6 -2.39 2.57 -10.33
C LEU A 6 -1.32 3.59 -9.92
N LEU A 7 -1.43 4.07 -8.71
CA LEU A 7 -0.45 4.90 -8.04
C LEU A 7 -0.08 4.23 -6.71
N ILE A 8 1.20 4.06 -6.47
CA ILE A 8 1.72 3.45 -5.24
C ILE A 8 2.39 4.52 -4.40
N GLY A 9 1.86 4.80 -3.23
CA GLY A 9 2.37 5.84 -2.34
C GLY A 9 1.29 6.39 -1.41
N THR A 10 1.61 7.53 -0.79
CA THR A 10 0.64 8.29 0.02
C THR A 10 -0.46 8.89 -0.85
N LYS A 11 -1.64 9.06 -0.27
CA LYS A 11 -2.76 9.71 -0.98
C LYS A 11 -2.39 11.11 -1.47
N GLU A 12 -1.67 11.87 -0.64
CA GLU A 12 -1.26 13.24 -0.96
C GLU A 12 -0.31 13.28 -2.16
N TRP A 13 0.73 12.45 -2.15
CA TRP A 13 1.66 12.33 -3.28
C TRP A 13 0.93 11.89 -4.55
N ALA A 14 0.10 10.85 -4.45
CA ALA A 14 -0.61 10.28 -5.59
C ALA A 14 -1.57 11.29 -6.25
N LEU A 15 -2.29 12.10 -5.46
CA LEU A 15 -3.15 13.15 -5.98
C LEU A 15 -2.36 14.20 -6.79
N ASN A 16 -1.10 14.46 -6.43
CA ASN A 16 -0.25 15.38 -7.17
C ASN A 16 0.24 14.80 -8.52
N GLN A 17 0.19 13.48 -8.71
CA GLN A 17 0.48 12.81 -9.98
C GLN A 17 -0.72 12.80 -10.94
N ILE A 18 -1.94 13.03 -10.43
CA ILE A 18 -3.17 13.08 -11.23
C ILE A 18 -3.37 14.50 -11.75
N PRO A 19 -3.66 14.68 -13.06
CA PRO A 19 -3.97 16.00 -13.62
C PRO A 19 -5.05 16.72 -12.82
N GLU A 20 -4.93 18.02 -12.63
CA GLU A 20 -5.86 18.81 -11.84
C GLU A 20 -7.31 18.68 -12.33
N SER A 21 -7.49 18.63 -13.64
CA SER A 21 -8.80 18.41 -14.28
C SER A 21 -9.43 17.06 -13.90
N GLU A 22 -8.65 16.04 -13.55
CA GLU A 22 -9.12 14.71 -13.19
C GLU A 22 -9.22 14.48 -11.68
N ARG A 23 -8.63 15.36 -10.86
CA ARG A 23 -8.62 15.24 -9.39
C ARG A 23 -9.53 16.23 -8.66
N THR A 24 -9.93 17.32 -9.30
CA THR A 24 -10.82 18.31 -8.65
C THR A 24 -12.20 17.72 -8.48
N GLU A 25 -12.61 17.53 -7.23
CA GLU A 25 -13.88 16.91 -6.85
C GLU A 25 -15.08 17.66 -7.47
N GLY A 26 -16.06 16.89 -7.92
CA GLY A 26 -17.25 17.44 -8.59
C GLY A 26 -18.23 16.33 -8.96
N VAL A 27 -19.26 16.68 -9.73
CA VAL A 27 -20.33 15.73 -10.09
C VAL A 27 -19.81 14.48 -10.82
N ASP A 28 -18.75 14.62 -11.63
CA ASP A 28 -18.16 13.55 -12.41
C ASP A 28 -16.77 13.13 -11.91
N VAL A 29 -16.28 13.69 -10.78
CA VAL A 29 -15.03 13.30 -10.13
C VAL A 29 -15.32 12.94 -8.69
N LEU A 30 -15.20 11.65 -8.38
CA LEU A 30 -15.56 11.08 -7.09
C LEU A 30 -14.32 10.57 -6.37
N HIS A 31 -14.18 11.00 -5.12
CA HIS A 31 -13.12 10.55 -4.23
C HIS A 31 -13.68 9.59 -3.19
N HIS A 32 -13.14 8.39 -3.17
CA HIS A 32 -13.45 7.39 -2.15
C HIS A 32 -12.17 7.07 -1.36
N ALA A 33 -12.28 7.07 -0.04
CA ALA A 33 -11.20 6.69 0.85
C ALA A 33 -11.65 5.54 1.75
N TYR A 34 -10.84 4.49 1.85
CA TYR A 34 -11.14 3.29 2.62
C TYR A 34 -9.91 2.85 3.40
N ASP A 35 -10.00 2.71 4.72
CA ASP A 35 -8.98 2.01 5.51
C ASP A 35 -8.88 0.56 5.03
N ARG A 36 -10.05 -0.04 4.76
CA ARG A 36 -10.15 -1.39 4.20
C ARG A 36 -11.29 -1.48 3.19
N MET A 37 -10.94 -1.66 1.93
CA MET A 37 -11.94 -1.87 0.88
C MET A 37 -12.51 -3.28 0.95
N SER A 38 -13.81 -3.38 1.24
CA SER A 38 -14.56 -4.64 1.31
C SER A 38 -15.30 -4.92 0.00
N VAL A 39 -15.86 -6.13 -0.13
CA VAL A 39 -16.73 -6.52 -1.25
C VAL A 39 -17.97 -5.61 -1.38
N VAL A 40 -18.48 -5.09 -0.26
CA VAL A 40 -19.62 -4.16 -0.26
C VAL A 40 -19.23 -2.85 -0.93
N HIS A 41 -18.06 -2.30 -0.59
CA HIS A 41 -17.53 -1.09 -1.22
C HIS A 41 -17.28 -1.30 -2.72
N ALA A 42 -16.70 -2.44 -3.11
CA ALA A 42 -16.47 -2.77 -4.52
C ALA A 42 -17.79 -2.90 -5.32
N ARG A 43 -18.84 -3.47 -4.73
CA ARG A 43 -20.17 -3.56 -5.37
C ARG A 43 -20.84 -2.19 -5.51
N SER A 44 -20.74 -1.31 -4.50
CA SER A 44 -21.22 0.06 -4.59
C SER A 44 -20.56 0.79 -5.74
N LEU A 45 -19.24 0.64 -5.87
CA LEU A 45 -18.47 1.22 -6.97
C LEU A 45 -18.96 0.72 -8.35
N VAL A 46 -19.21 -0.58 -8.50
CA VAL A 46 -19.77 -1.15 -9.73
C VAL A 46 -21.12 -0.50 -10.09
N TYR A 47 -21.98 -0.26 -9.10
CA TYR A 47 -23.24 0.45 -9.34
C TYR A 47 -23.02 1.90 -9.78
N GLU A 48 -22.14 2.63 -9.10
CA GLU A 48 -21.84 4.02 -9.41
C GLU A 48 -21.25 4.22 -10.80
N THR A 49 -20.43 3.27 -11.29
CA THR A 49 -19.85 3.30 -12.64
C THR A 49 -20.87 3.08 -13.74
N GLY A 50 -22.04 2.53 -13.43
CA GLY A 50 -23.17 2.40 -14.37
C GLY A 50 -23.85 3.75 -14.71
N LEU A 51 -23.60 4.79 -13.92
CA LEU A 51 -24.17 6.10 -14.14
C LEU A 51 -23.41 6.87 -15.22
N ARG A 52 -24.14 7.58 -16.09
CA ARG A 52 -23.54 8.42 -17.13
C ARG A 52 -22.94 9.70 -16.54
N PRO A 53 -21.86 10.23 -17.14
CA PRO A 53 -21.36 11.55 -16.77
C PRO A 53 -22.38 12.65 -17.06
N VAL A 54 -22.37 13.70 -16.26
CA VAL A 54 -23.33 14.82 -16.34
C VAL A 54 -22.71 16.05 -17.00
N ALA A 55 -21.50 16.41 -16.58
CA ALA A 55 -20.81 17.62 -16.99
C ALA A 55 -19.56 17.38 -17.84
N ARG A 56 -19.06 16.14 -17.87
CA ARG A 56 -17.81 15.76 -18.55
C ARG A 56 -18.05 14.65 -19.59
N THR A 57 -17.00 14.29 -20.33
CA THR A 57 -17.03 13.17 -21.28
C THR A 57 -16.93 11.82 -20.58
N HIS A 58 -16.37 11.78 -19.35
CA HIS A 58 -16.21 10.60 -18.51
C HIS A 58 -16.30 10.95 -17.03
N ARG A 59 -16.55 9.94 -16.22
CA ARG A 59 -16.49 10.01 -14.76
C ARG A 59 -15.15 9.50 -14.27
N THR A 60 -14.57 10.20 -13.33
CA THR A 60 -13.30 9.84 -12.70
C THR A 60 -13.54 9.34 -11.29
N PHE A 61 -13.01 8.17 -10.98
CA PHE A 61 -13.05 7.58 -9.64
C PHE A 61 -11.64 7.52 -9.08
N ILE A 62 -11.40 8.26 -7.99
CA ILE A 62 -10.15 8.22 -7.24
C ILE A 62 -10.38 7.39 -5.99
N LEU A 63 -9.74 6.24 -5.93
CA LEU A 63 -9.92 5.21 -4.90
C LEU A 63 -8.65 5.12 -4.06
N ALA A 64 -8.60 5.76 -2.91
CA ALA A 64 -7.50 5.64 -1.96
C ALA A 64 -7.83 4.55 -0.94
N CYS A 65 -6.98 3.52 -0.83
CA CYS A 65 -7.21 2.39 0.07
C CYS A 65 -5.93 2.06 0.84
N ASP A 66 -6.02 1.92 2.16
CA ASP A 66 -4.91 1.41 2.97
C ASP A 66 -4.78 -0.11 2.80
N SER A 67 -5.90 -0.79 2.55
CA SER A 67 -5.92 -2.21 2.20
C SER A 67 -7.14 -2.57 1.33
N ILE A 68 -7.03 -3.67 0.55
CA ILE A 68 -8.13 -4.20 -0.26
C ILE A 68 -8.28 -5.69 0.02
N LEU A 69 -9.46 -6.10 0.48
CA LEU A 69 -9.75 -7.51 0.72
C LEU A 69 -9.75 -8.31 -0.59
N HIS A 70 -9.35 -9.57 -0.51
CA HIS A 70 -9.25 -10.48 -1.67
C HIS A 70 -10.57 -10.55 -2.48
N GLU A 71 -11.71 -10.62 -1.78
CA GLU A 71 -13.05 -10.67 -2.41
C GLU A 71 -13.41 -9.36 -3.13
N ALA A 72 -12.98 -8.22 -2.57
CA ALA A 72 -13.14 -6.93 -3.22
C ALA A 72 -12.31 -6.84 -4.50
N GLN A 73 -11.06 -7.32 -4.47
CA GLN A 73 -10.19 -7.37 -5.65
C GLN A 73 -10.83 -8.21 -6.76
N ASN A 74 -11.40 -9.36 -6.44
CA ASN A 74 -12.11 -10.21 -7.42
C ASN A 74 -13.33 -9.52 -8.02
N THR A 75 -14.05 -8.70 -7.24
CA THR A 75 -15.17 -7.91 -7.76
C THR A 75 -14.68 -6.81 -8.72
N LEU A 76 -13.55 -6.16 -8.41
CA LEU A 76 -12.94 -5.13 -9.24
C LEU A 76 -12.36 -5.67 -10.55
N LEU A 77 -11.99 -6.98 -10.62
CA LEU A 77 -11.47 -7.59 -11.84
C LEU A 77 -12.41 -7.34 -13.03
N LYS A 78 -13.71 -7.64 -12.89
CA LYS A 78 -14.69 -7.45 -13.96
C LYS A 78 -14.82 -5.98 -14.35
N LEU A 79 -14.75 -5.08 -13.37
CA LEU A 79 -14.85 -3.64 -13.61
C LEU A 79 -13.68 -3.10 -14.42
N PHE A 80 -12.48 -3.66 -14.21
CA PHE A 80 -11.27 -3.22 -14.92
C PHE A 80 -11.01 -4.00 -16.22
N GLU A 81 -11.64 -5.17 -16.41
CA GLU A 81 -11.62 -5.91 -17.68
C GLU A 81 -12.53 -5.29 -18.73
N GLU A 82 -13.74 -4.95 -18.32
CA GLU A 82 -14.79 -4.42 -19.18
C GLU A 82 -15.31 -3.07 -18.65
N PRO A 83 -14.48 -2.04 -18.66
CA PRO A 83 -14.88 -0.74 -18.15
C PRO A 83 -15.95 -0.12 -19.04
N ASN A 84 -16.87 0.60 -18.43
CA ASN A 84 -17.76 1.47 -19.19
C ASN A 84 -16.92 2.53 -19.92
N ASN A 85 -17.24 2.79 -21.20
CA ASN A 85 -16.51 3.73 -22.06
C ASN A 85 -16.38 5.17 -21.52
N HIS A 86 -17.07 5.45 -20.41
CA HIS A 86 -17.13 6.78 -19.79
C HIS A 86 -16.58 6.77 -18.36
N THR A 87 -15.64 5.86 -18.04
CA THR A 87 -15.10 5.75 -16.69
C THR A 87 -13.58 5.66 -16.70
N VAL A 88 -12.96 6.44 -15.81
CA VAL A 88 -11.51 6.40 -15.54
C VAL A 88 -11.31 6.17 -14.06
N PHE A 89 -10.37 5.28 -13.72
CA PHE A 89 -10.03 4.95 -12.36
C PHE A 89 -8.59 5.32 -12.04
N TYR A 90 -8.39 5.85 -10.84
CA TYR A 90 -7.10 6.01 -10.18
C TYR A 90 -7.15 5.26 -8.86
N LEU A 91 -6.50 4.10 -8.81
CA LEU A 91 -6.34 3.32 -7.59
C LEU A 91 -5.06 3.73 -6.90
N ILE A 92 -5.16 4.17 -5.66
CA ILE A 92 -4.03 4.61 -4.82
C ILE A 92 -3.88 3.61 -3.69
N LEU A 93 -2.69 3.04 -3.56
CA LEU A 93 -2.35 2.05 -2.55
C LEU A 93 -0.98 2.37 -1.93
N PRO A 94 -0.79 2.06 -0.65
CA PRO A 94 0.51 2.26 -0.02
C PRO A 94 1.58 1.28 -0.54
N ARG A 95 1.19 0.09 -1.02
CA ARG A 95 2.12 -0.97 -1.44
C ARG A 95 1.57 -1.78 -2.61
N ARG A 96 2.48 -2.15 -3.52
CA ARG A 96 2.15 -2.91 -4.73
C ARG A 96 1.81 -4.38 -4.48
N ASP A 97 2.41 -4.98 -3.47
CA ASP A 97 2.23 -6.39 -3.09
C ASP A 97 0.85 -6.70 -2.47
N MET A 98 0.08 -5.67 -2.14
CA MET A 98 -1.31 -5.81 -1.68
C MET A 98 -2.27 -6.24 -2.79
N LEU A 99 -1.84 -6.15 -4.04
CA LEU A 99 -2.66 -6.52 -5.20
C LEU A 99 -2.40 -7.96 -5.64
N LEU A 100 -3.48 -8.67 -5.91
CA LEU A 100 -3.41 -9.94 -6.62
C LEU A 100 -2.74 -9.75 -7.98
N PRO A 101 -1.91 -10.71 -8.43
CA PRO A 101 -1.28 -10.62 -9.75
C PRO A 101 -2.30 -10.42 -10.89
N THR A 102 -3.48 -11.04 -10.77
CA THR A 102 -4.58 -10.91 -11.72
C THR A 102 -5.15 -9.49 -11.80
N LEU A 103 -5.31 -8.80 -10.67
CA LEU A 103 -5.78 -7.41 -10.66
C LEU A 103 -4.67 -6.47 -11.13
N ARG A 104 -3.44 -6.70 -10.66
CA ARG A 104 -2.29 -5.88 -11.02
C ARG A 104 -2.00 -5.85 -12.52
N SER A 105 -2.22 -6.98 -13.22
CA SER A 105 -1.99 -7.06 -14.67
C SER A 105 -2.98 -6.22 -15.51
N ARG A 106 -4.07 -5.73 -14.92
CA ARG A 106 -5.10 -4.91 -15.57
C ARG A 106 -4.98 -3.42 -15.25
N LEU A 107 -4.03 -3.08 -14.40
CA LEU A 107 -3.78 -1.70 -13.98
C LEU A 107 -2.54 -1.15 -14.67
N ASN A 108 -2.64 0.06 -15.17
CA ASN A 108 -1.51 0.81 -15.68
C ASN A 108 -0.80 1.53 -14.54
N LEU A 109 0.43 1.17 -14.22
CA LEU A 109 1.22 1.85 -13.21
C LEU A 109 1.63 3.23 -13.72
N LEU A 110 1.04 4.30 -13.14
CA LEU A 110 1.39 5.68 -13.46
C LEU A 110 2.62 6.16 -12.70
N GLY A 111 2.80 5.69 -11.47
CA GLY A 111 3.94 6.08 -10.65
C GLY A 111 3.98 5.36 -9.32
N GLU A 112 5.17 5.38 -8.75
CA GLU A 112 5.45 4.85 -7.41
C GLU A 112 6.26 5.88 -6.65
N GLU A 113 5.81 6.25 -5.46
CA GLU A 113 6.46 7.24 -4.61
C GLU A 113 7.81 6.71 -4.16
N GLU A 114 8.87 7.45 -4.46
CA GLU A 114 10.18 7.14 -3.90
C GLU A 114 10.19 7.47 -2.41
N ARG A 115 10.08 6.46 -1.57
CA ARG A 115 10.10 6.59 -0.11
C ARG A 115 11.53 6.75 0.40
N THR A 116 12.15 7.86 0.05
CA THR A 116 13.53 8.18 0.47
C THR A 116 13.68 8.29 1.98
N ALA A 117 12.65 8.78 2.68
CA ALA A 117 12.66 8.87 4.14
C ALA A 117 12.66 7.49 4.81
N GLU A 118 11.86 6.54 4.32
CA GLU A 118 11.78 5.17 4.84
C GLU A 118 13.10 4.41 4.62
N LYS A 119 13.68 4.53 3.43
CA LYS A 119 15.01 3.97 3.14
C LYS A 119 16.09 4.56 4.06
N LYS A 120 15.96 5.83 4.44
CA LYS A 120 16.88 6.49 5.35
C LYS A 120 16.79 5.93 6.76
N LEU A 121 15.57 5.77 7.31
CA LEU A 121 15.36 5.21 8.66
C LEU A 121 15.91 3.79 8.78
N PHE A 122 15.63 2.94 7.82
CA PHE A 122 16.17 1.58 7.81
C PHE A 122 17.69 1.56 7.62
N THR A 123 18.25 2.42 6.76
CA THR A 123 19.70 2.54 6.57
C THR A 123 20.39 2.99 7.84
N GLU A 124 19.82 3.96 8.54
CA GLU A 124 20.31 4.41 9.86
C GLU A 124 20.28 3.27 10.89
N PHE A 125 19.16 2.51 10.93
CA PHE A 125 19.03 1.33 11.80
C PHE A 125 20.10 0.26 11.50
N LEU A 126 20.41 0.01 10.22
CA LEU A 126 21.44 -0.94 9.83
C LEU A 126 22.86 -0.52 10.26
N GLN A 127 23.12 0.79 10.31
CA GLN A 127 24.44 1.32 10.71
C GLN A 127 24.67 1.25 12.22
N LEU A 128 23.62 1.10 13.02
CA LEU A 128 23.72 0.98 14.48
C LEU A 128 24.39 -0.35 14.87
N ARG A 129 25.14 -0.33 15.95
CA ARG A 129 25.63 -1.55 16.61
C ARG A 129 24.47 -2.29 17.26
N TYR A 130 24.60 -3.57 17.44
CA TYR A 130 23.56 -4.40 18.04
C TYR A 130 22.95 -3.81 19.33
N ALA A 131 23.81 -3.39 20.28
CA ALA A 131 23.32 -2.78 21.54
C ALA A 131 22.48 -1.52 21.32
N GLU A 132 22.86 -0.70 20.34
CA GLU A 132 22.14 0.53 19.99
C GLU A 132 20.79 0.22 19.33
N ARG A 133 20.73 -0.83 18.50
CA ARG A 133 19.47 -1.32 17.93
C ARG A 133 18.50 -1.77 19.01
N LEU A 134 18.97 -2.50 20.02
CA LEU A 134 18.12 -2.94 21.14
C LEU A 134 17.53 -1.78 21.93
N VAL A 135 18.35 -0.76 22.20
CA VAL A 135 17.88 0.46 22.87
C VAL A 135 16.81 1.15 22.05
N LEU A 136 17.07 1.38 20.75
CA LEU A 136 16.14 2.03 19.84
C LEU A 136 14.82 1.26 19.72
N ILE A 137 14.86 -0.07 19.56
CA ILE A 137 13.66 -0.92 19.55
C ILE A 137 12.85 -0.73 20.84
N SER A 138 13.52 -0.73 22.00
CA SER A 138 12.85 -0.59 23.28
C SER A 138 12.19 0.78 23.44
N GLU A 139 12.86 1.85 23.03
CA GLU A 139 12.36 3.23 23.10
C GLU A 139 11.16 3.43 22.17
N ARG A 140 11.27 3.00 20.91
CA ARG A 140 10.21 3.18 19.91
C ARG A 140 8.95 2.36 20.23
N LEU A 141 9.11 1.12 20.66
CA LEU A 141 7.96 0.30 21.07
C LEU A 141 7.37 0.79 22.40
N GLY A 142 8.17 1.34 23.31
CA GLY A 142 7.67 1.97 24.53
C GLY A 142 6.86 3.24 24.27
N ALA A 143 7.17 3.94 23.19
CA ALA A 143 6.41 5.09 22.68
C ALA A 143 5.23 4.72 21.78
N GLU A 144 4.97 3.43 21.59
CA GLU A 144 3.93 2.90 20.67
C GLU A 144 4.08 3.39 19.23
N ASP A 145 5.32 3.63 18.78
CA ASP A 145 5.65 4.08 17.43
C ASP A 145 5.52 2.92 16.42
N TYR A 146 4.28 2.56 16.13
CA TYR A 146 3.97 1.47 15.18
C TYR A 146 4.30 1.82 13.73
N GLU A 147 4.37 3.09 13.39
CA GLU A 147 4.78 3.54 12.07
C GLU A 147 6.27 3.23 11.84
N TRP A 148 7.13 3.62 12.77
CA TRP A 148 8.55 3.26 12.77
C TRP A 148 8.74 1.73 12.69
N MET A 149 7.99 0.99 13.49
CA MET A 149 8.06 -0.48 13.48
C MET A 149 7.74 -1.05 12.09
N SER A 150 6.67 -0.57 11.46
CA SER A 150 6.26 -1.03 10.13
C SER A 150 7.30 -0.70 9.07
N GLU A 151 7.96 0.44 9.16
CA GLU A 151 9.02 0.86 8.25
C GLU A 151 10.28 -0.01 8.41
N ILE A 152 10.68 -0.34 9.65
CA ILE A 152 11.81 -1.23 9.90
C ILE A 152 11.52 -2.64 9.35
N VAL A 153 10.34 -3.19 9.61
CA VAL A 153 9.94 -4.52 9.10
C VAL A 153 10.00 -4.56 7.58
N ARG A 154 9.51 -3.53 6.91
CA ARG A 154 9.54 -3.43 5.46
C ARG A 154 10.96 -3.31 4.92
N GLY A 155 11.77 -2.44 5.53
CA GLY A 155 13.19 -2.29 5.14
C GLY A 155 13.97 -3.60 5.30
N LEU A 156 13.66 -4.38 6.35
CA LEU A 156 14.20 -5.72 6.56
C LEU A 156 13.83 -6.68 5.42
N ALA A 157 12.57 -6.67 4.97
CA ALA A 157 12.10 -7.52 3.88
C ALA A 157 12.82 -7.18 2.57
N GLU A 158 12.92 -5.89 2.22
CA GLU A 158 13.66 -5.44 1.03
C GLU A 158 15.14 -5.81 1.10
N TYR A 159 15.76 -5.61 2.26
CA TYR A 159 17.17 -5.92 2.49
C TYR A 159 17.45 -7.43 2.34
N ALA A 160 16.61 -8.28 2.96
CA ALA A 160 16.74 -9.72 2.87
C ALA A 160 16.66 -10.22 1.40
N HIS A 161 15.69 -9.70 0.65
CA HIS A 161 15.57 -10.00 -0.78
C HIS A 161 16.76 -9.52 -1.60
N THR A 162 17.28 -8.32 -1.32
CA THR A 162 18.45 -7.77 -2.01
C THR A 162 19.72 -8.60 -1.75
N LYS A 163 19.91 -9.04 -0.50
CA LYS A 163 21.05 -9.89 -0.11
C LYS A 163 20.93 -11.33 -0.60
N LYS A 164 19.73 -11.78 -0.99
CA LYS A 164 19.42 -13.18 -1.34
C LYS A 164 19.77 -14.16 -0.22
N ASP A 165 19.74 -13.70 1.02
CA ASP A 165 20.00 -14.54 2.20
C ASP A 165 18.74 -15.31 2.58
N THR A 166 18.75 -16.61 2.34
CA THR A 166 17.59 -17.47 2.57
C THR A 166 17.23 -17.62 4.05
N MET A 167 18.19 -17.52 4.96
CA MET A 167 17.92 -17.56 6.40
C MET A 167 17.26 -16.26 6.86
N LEU A 168 17.80 -15.13 6.47
CA LEU A 168 17.24 -13.84 6.78
C LEU A 168 15.83 -13.66 6.18
N ILE A 169 15.62 -14.11 4.93
CA ILE A 169 14.28 -14.11 4.29
C ILE A 169 13.29 -14.91 5.13
N ARG A 170 13.65 -16.10 5.60
CA ARG A 170 12.78 -16.93 6.44
C ARG A 170 12.45 -16.25 7.76
N ASP A 171 13.44 -15.64 8.42
CA ASP A 171 13.26 -14.99 9.70
C ASP A 171 12.40 -13.71 9.57
N VAL A 172 12.55 -12.97 8.46
CA VAL A 172 11.71 -11.82 8.14
C VAL A 172 10.27 -12.23 7.83
N LEU A 173 10.05 -13.31 7.07
CA LEU A 173 8.71 -13.85 6.82
C LEU A 173 8.01 -14.28 8.11
N MET A 174 8.76 -14.88 9.04
CA MET A 174 8.26 -15.20 10.37
C MET A 174 7.89 -13.90 11.14
N LEU A 175 8.76 -12.91 11.13
CA LEU A 175 8.48 -11.60 11.75
C LEU A 175 7.19 -10.99 11.20
N GLU A 176 7.03 -10.88 9.87
CA GLU A 176 5.85 -10.32 9.22
C GLU A 176 4.57 -11.08 9.61
N SER A 177 4.66 -12.41 9.76
CA SER A 177 3.52 -13.24 10.12
C SER A 177 3.03 -13.01 11.56
N TYR A 178 3.92 -12.70 12.48
CA TYR A 178 3.60 -12.66 13.91
C TYR A 178 3.57 -11.26 14.53
N ILE A 179 4.25 -10.25 13.94
CA ILE A 179 4.44 -8.94 14.57
C ILE A 179 3.12 -8.17 14.77
N TYR A 180 2.14 -8.43 13.92
CA TYR A 180 0.81 -7.79 13.99
C TYR A 180 -0.23 -8.66 14.71
N MET A 181 0.15 -9.85 15.21
CA MET A 181 -0.76 -10.70 15.95
C MET A 181 -0.93 -10.23 17.40
N ASN A 182 -2.18 -10.32 17.90
CA ASN A 182 -2.45 -10.07 19.30
C ASN A 182 -1.75 -11.09 20.20
N GLY A 183 -1.04 -10.61 21.22
CA GLY A 183 -0.31 -11.46 22.16
C GLY A 183 1.13 -11.79 21.74
N SER A 184 1.58 -11.39 20.54
CA SER A 184 2.98 -11.53 20.15
C SER A 184 3.88 -10.52 20.87
N SER A 185 5.07 -10.92 21.26
CA SER A 185 6.09 -10.01 21.78
C SER A 185 6.82 -9.33 20.62
N LYS A 186 6.31 -8.17 20.19
CA LYS A 186 6.91 -7.36 19.10
C LYS A 186 8.37 -7.05 19.37
N LYS A 187 8.69 -6.76 20.64
CA LYS A 187 10.08 -6.49 21.09
C LYS A 187 10.98 -7.68 20.82
N MET A 188 10.61 -8.86 21.28
CA MET A 188 11.42 -10.08 21.12
C MET A 188 11.62 -10.43 19.64
N LEU A 189 10.60 -10.27 18.82
CA LEU A 189 10.67 -10.53 17.39
C LEU A 189 11.66 -9.60 16.67
N LEU A 190 11.61 -8.29 16.97
CA LEU A 190 12.55 -7.31 16.40
C LEU A 190 13.97 -7.48 16.91
N GLU A 191 14.15 -7.78 18.22
CA GLU A 191 15.44 -8.05 18.81
C GLU A 191 16.10 -9.30 18.23
N HIS A 192 15.30 -10.35 17.95
CA HIS A 192 15.79 -11.57 17.29
C HIS A 192 16.40 -11.25 15.91
N ILE A 193 15.69 -10.48 15.09
CA ILE A 193 16.22 -10.11 13.77
C ILE A 193 17.38 -9.13 13.86
N ALA A 194 17.36 -8.23 14.82
CA ALA A 194 18.50 -7.32 15.04
C ALA A 194 19.82 -8.05 15.35
N LEU A 195 19.75 -9.29 15.84
CA LEU A 195 20.91 -10.17 16.03
C LEU A 195 21.48 -10.75 14.71
N THR A 196 20.65 -10.89 13.68
CA THR A 196 21.05 -11.53 12.41
C THR A 196 21.56 -10.53 11.37
N LEU A 197 21.45 -9.23 11.67
CA LEU A 197 21.95 -8.09 10.87
C LEU A 197 23.35 -7.68 11.25
#